data_b3869d6fdfac7bc7ef4a880d8ca71431
#
_entry.id   b3869d6fdfac7bc7ef4a880d8ca71431
#
_cell.length_a   1.000
_cell.length_b   1.000
_cell.length_c   1.000
_cell.angle_alpha   90.00
_cell.angle_beta   90.00
_cell.angle_gamma   90.00
#
_symmetry.space_group_name_H-M   'P 1'
#
loop_
_entity.id
_entity.type
_entity.pdbx_description
1 polymer ?
#
loop_
_entity_poly.entity_id
_entity_poly.type
_entity_poly.pdbx_seq_one_letter_code
_entity_poly.pdbx_strand_id
1 'polypeptide(L)'
;STISNASTTTSNHLAPRKVRLSMSEDRIVMCDLKAAYATQKDDIDRAVARVLESGWFILGQECSAFEKEFGQFCGDHAAVGVANGTDALILAIKALGIGPGDGVITVSHTAVATVAAIEWAGATPILVDISEDSHTMCPESVRAAIETFQNQLSIKAIIPVHLYGHPCDMDALMGIAQEHDLSVI
;
A
#
# COMPACT_ATOMS: atom_id res chain seq x y z
N SER A 1 -9.87 65.35 -37.31
CA SER A 1 -9.08 64.20 -36.82
C SER A 1 -9.68 63.67 -35.52
N THR A 2 -10.27 62.52 -35.64
CA THR A 2 -11.14 61.83 -34.69
C THR A 2 -10.30 60.94 -33.78
N ILE A 3 -10.48 61.12 -32.48
CA ILE A 3 -9.84 60.28 -31.46
C ILE A 3 -10.84 59.18 -31.08
N SER A 4 -10.42 57.94 -31.30
CA SER A 4 -11.16 56.72 -30.91
C SER A 4 -10.93 56.37 -29.45
N ASN A 5 -12.01 56.27 -28.69
CA ASN A 5 -12.00 55.79 -27.31
C ASN A 5 -11.83 54.27 -27.29
N ALA A 6 -10.78 53.77 -26.67
CA ALA A 6 -10.64 52.35 -26.32
C ALA A 6 -11.28 52.10 -24.97
N SER A 7 -12.29 51.24 -24.95
CA SER A 7 -12.95 50.75 -23.75
C SER A 7 -12.07 49.68 -23.06
N THR A 8 -11.62 49.98 -21.86
CA THR A 8 -10.94 49.02 -20.95
C THR A 8 -11.97 48.11 -20.32
N THR A 9 -11.97 46.85 -20.72
CA THR A 9 -12.73 45.79 -20.09
C THR A 9 -12.01 45.36 -18.80
N THR A 10 -12.55 45.73 -17.65
CA THR A 10 -12.09 45.28 -16.35
C THR A 10 -12.54 43.83 -16.15
N SER A 11 -11.60 42.90 -16.19
CA SER A 11 -11.84 41.50 -15.81
C SER A 11 -11.98 41.41 -14.28
N ASN A 12 -13.21 41.15 -13.84
CA ASN A 12 -13.51 40.79 -12.45
C ASN A 12 -12.91 39.40 -12.14
N HIS A 13 -11.70 39.37 -11.61
CA HIS A 13 -11.19 38.17 -10.95
C HIS A 13 -11.95 37.97 -9.62
N LEU A 14 -12.92 37.10 -9.63
CA LEU A 14 -13.55 36.57 -8.42
C LEU A 14 -12.47 35.84 -7.60
N ALA A 15 -12.01 36.44 -6.52
CA ALA A 15 -11.16 35.80 -5.55
C ALA A 15 -11.86 34.55 -5.00
N PRO A 16 -11.15 33.42 -4.82
CA PRO A 16 -11.76 32.21 -4.31
C PRO A 16 -12.34 32.46 -2.92
N ARG A 17 -13.65 32.23 -2.79
CA ARG A 17 -14.39 32.34 -1.54
C ARG A 17 -13.80 31.34 -0.56
N LYS A 18 -13.03 31.80 0.43
CA LYS A 18 -12.55 30.95 1.54
C LYS A 18 -13.80 30.49 2.31
N VAL A 19 -14.21 29.26 2.05
CA VAL A 19 -15.22 28.59 2.88
C VAL A 19 -14.57 28.32 4.22
N ARG A 20 -14.85 29.17 5.21
CA ARG A 20 -14.53 28.90 6.61
C ARG A 20 -15.53 27.86 7.09
N LEU A 21 -15.16 26.58 7.03
CA LEU A 21 -15.90 25.54 7.74
C LEU A 21 -15.73 25.83 9.23
N SER A 22 -16.80 26.25 9.90
CA SER A 22 -16.84 26.27 11.37
C SER A 22 -16.73 24.81 11.81
N MET A 23 -15.64 24.47 12.48
CA MET A 23 -15.46 23.14 13.07
C MET A 23 -16.47 23.04 14.23
N SER A 24 -17.57 22.32 14.04
CA SER A 24 -18.47 21.94 15.11
C SER A 24 -17.79 20.88 15.99
N GLU A 25 -18.13 20.87 17.28
CA GLU A 25 -17.66 19.87 18.25
C GLU A 25 -18.06 18.43 17.88
N ASP A 26 -18.97 18.26 16.93
CA ASP A 26 -19.51 16.98 16.44
C ASP A 26 -18.77 16.42 15.20
N ARG A 27 -17.53 16.83 14.95
CA ARG A 27 -16.78 16.32 13.81
C ARG A 27 -16.35 14.87 14.04
N ILE A 28 -16.93 13.95 13.26
CA ILE A 28 -16.46 12.56 13.19
C ILE A 28 -15.10 12.54 12.47
N VAL A 29 -14.07 12.10 13.19
CA VAL A 29 -12.72 11.95 12.64
C VAL A 29 -12.60 10.55 12.05
N MET A 30 -12.30 10.47 10.75
CA MET A 30 -12.22 9.19 10.03
C MET A 30 -11.07 8.29 10.51
N CYS A 31 -9.97 8.89 10.98
CA CYS A 31 -8.85 8.18 11.58
C CYS A 31 -8.36 8.98 12.79
N ASP A 32 -8.80 8.59 13.99
CA ASP A 32 -8.45 9.28 15.25
C ASP A 32 -7.27 8.56 15.93
N LEU A 33 -6.05 8.88 15.48
CA LEU A 33 -4.83 8.36 16.08
C LEU A 33 -4.63 8.80 17.54
N LYS A 34 -5.22 9.95 17.95
CA LYS A 34 -5.15 10.40 19.35
C LYS A 34 -5.99 9.53 20.26
N ALA A 35 -7.20 9.15 19.82
CA ALA A 35 -8.04 8.22 20.57
C ALA A 35 -7.38 6.83 20.64
N ALA A 36 -6.83 6.33 19.53
CA ALA A 36 -6.09 5.07 19.50
C ALA A 36 -4.89 5.07 20.47
N TYR A 37 -4.10 6.14 20.47
CA TYR A 37 -2.99 6.29 21.43
C TYR A 37 -3.50 6.33 22.87
N ALA A 38 -4.58 7.06 23.16
CA ALA A 38 -5.11 7.19 24.53
C ALA A 38 -5.51 5.84 25.15
N THR A 39 -5.96 4.87 24.36
CA THR A 39 -6.32 3.53 24.84
C THR A 39 -5.13 2.67 25.23
N GLN A 40 -3.94 2.96 24.71
CA GLN A 40 -2.70 2.21 24.93
C GLN A 40 -1.57 3.07 25.49
N LYS A 41 -1.92 4.27 25.99
CA LYS A 41 -0.96 5.31 26.37
C LYS A 41 0.13 4.80 27.31
N ASP A 42 -0.24 4.12 28.39
CA ASP A 42 0.71 3.69 29.42
C ASP A 42 1.70 2.64 28.90
N ASP A 43 1.27 1.75 28.01
CA ASP A 43 2.14 0.74 27.40
C ASP A 43 3.10 1.36 26.40
N ILE A 44 2.59 2.26 25.56
CA ILE A 44 3.40 2.99 24.56
C ILE A 44 4.44 3.86 25.26
N ASP A 45 4.04 4.66 26.27
CA ASP A 45 4.95 5.54 26.98
C ASP A 45 6.05 4.75 27.71
N ARG A 46 5.72 3.60 28.31
CA ARG A 46 6.73 2.72 28.91
C ARG A 46 7.71 2.14 27.90
N ALA A 47 7.22 1.72 26.72
CA ALA A 47 8.09 1.18 25.68
C ALA A 47 9.04 2.27 25.15
N VAL A 48 8.53 3.46 24.89
CA VAL A 48 9.36 4.61 24.48
C VAL A 48 10.40 4.98 25.54
N ALA A 49 10.01 5.02 26.81
CA ALA A 49 10.93 5.32 27.91
C ALA A 49 12.08 4.29 27.99
N ARG A 50 11.78 2.98 27.88
CA ARG A 50 12.82 1.94 27.87
C ARG A 50 13.84 2.14 26.74
N VAL A 51 13.38 2.51 25.54
CA VAL A 51 14.28 2.77 24.40
C VAL A 51 15.17 3.97 24.69
N LEU A 52 14.61 5.07 25.19
CA LEU A 52 15.36 6.29 25.50
C LEU A 52 16.40 6.05 26.62
N GLU A 53 16.03 5.34 27.68
CA GLU A 53 16.91 4.98 28.79
C GLU A 53 18.04 4.03 28.36
N SER A 54 17.77 3.11 27.44
CA SER A 54 18.79 2.19 26.92
C SER A 54 19.84 2.86 26.05
N GLY A 55 19.52 3.99 25.43
CA GLY A 55 20.35 4.65 24.42
C GLY A 55 20.55 3.84 23.12
N TRP A 56 19.86 2.70 22.99
CA TRP A 56 19.95 1.84 21.79
C TRP A 56 18.74 2.03 20.88
N PHE A 57 18.87 2.93 19.90
CA PHE A 57 17.77 3.41 19.06
C PHE A 57 17.59 2.65 17.75
N ILE A 58 18.57 1.86 17.30
CA ILE A 58 18.52 1.16 16.03
C ILE A 58 18.66 -0.35 16.27
N LEU A 59 17.70 -1.15 15.77
CA LEU A 59 17.67 -2.61 15.90
C LEU A 59 17.87 -3.06 17.37
N GLY A 60 17.20 -2.36 18.29
CA GLY A 60 17.28 -2.62 19.73
C GLY A 60 16.33 -3.73 20.19
N GLN A 61 16.22 -3.85 21.51
CA GLN A 61 15.44 -4.95 22.14
C GLN A 61 13.95 -4.92 21.79
N GLU A 62 13.33 -3.75 21.67
CA GLU A 62 11.91 -3.61 21.30
C GLU A 62 11.67 -4.10 19.84
N CYS A 63 12.60 -3.84 18.92
CA CYS A 63 12.53 -4.36 17.56
C CYS A 63 12.61 -5.90 17.55
N SER A 64 13.58 -6.48 18.24
CA SER A 64 13.75 -7.93 18.33
C SER A 64 12.56 -8.62 19.03
N ALA A 65 11.98 -7.98 20.04
CA ALA A 65 10.79 -8.47 20.72
C ALA A 65 9.59 -8.47 19.75
N PHE A 66 9.39 -7.37 19.03
CA PHE A 66 8.34 -7.26 18.02
C PHE A 66 8.45 -8.34 16.93
N GLU A 67 9.64 -8.53 16.35
CA GLU A 67 9.88 -9.55 15.33
C GLU A 67 9.51 -10.95 15.83
N LYS A 68 9.90 -11.28 17.05
CA LYS A 68 9.58 -12.56 17.68
C LYS A 68 8.07 -12.73 17.94
N GLU A 69 7.46 -11.72 18.56
CA GLU A 69 6.03 -11.76 18.90
C GLU A 69 5.14 -11.80 17.66
N PHE A 70 5.48 -11.00 16.66
CA PHE A 70 4.76 -10.96 15.38
C PHE A 70 4.93 -12.28 14.59
N GLY A 71 6.13 -12.84 14.57
CA GLY A 71 6.37 -14.14 13.97
C GLY A 71 5.56 -15.26 14.62
N GLN A 72 5.47 -15.27 15.96
CA GLN A 72 4.61 -16.20 16.70
C GLN A 72 3.12 -16.00 16.40
N PHE A 73 2.68 -14.74 16.34
CA PHE A 73 1.29 -14.42 15.99
C PHE A 73 0.91 -14.91 14.58
N CYS A 74 1.85 -14.85 13.63
CA CYS A 74 1.66 -15.33 12.25
C CYS A 74 1.79 -16.86 12.09
N GLY A 75 1.87 -17.64 13.17
CA GLY A 75 1.96 -19.10 13.12
C GLY A 75 3.39 -19.63 13.23
N ASP A 76 4.21 -19.04 14.09
CA ASP A 76 5.61 -19.39 14.36
C ASP A 76 6.54 -19.24 13.15
N HIS A 77 6.26 -18.23 12.31
CA HIS A 77 7.13 -17.85 11.22
C HIS A 77 8.21 -16.85 11.66
N ALA A 78 9.28 -16.74 10.88
CA ALA A 78 10.25 -15.68 11.06
C ALA A 78 9.67 -14.34 10.59
N ALA A 79 9.94 -13.27 11.35
CA ALA A 79 9.58 -11.91 10.97
C ALA A 79 10.84 -11.02 10.97
N VAL A 80 10.89 -10.08 10.07
CA VAL A 80 11.98 -9.11 9.94
C VAL A 80 11.39 -7.72 9.86
N GLY A 81 11.79 -6.85 10.79
CA GLY A 81 11.37 -5.45 10.81
C GLY A 81 12.03 -4.68 9.66
N VAL A 82 11.23 -3.90 8.94
CA VAL A 82 11.68 -3.04 7.84
C VAL A 82 11.14 -1.62 8.03
N ALA A 83 11.63 -0.65 7.25
CA ALA A 83 11.29 0.74 7.46
C ALA A 83 9.81 1.07 7.19
N ASN A 84 9.20 0.42 6.19
CA ASN A 84 7.82 0.66 5.77
C ASN A 84 7.30 -0.49 4.89
N GLY A 85 6.01 -0.45 4.54
CA GLY A 85 5.38 -1.48 3.70
C GLY A 85 5.91 -1.54 2.26
N THR A 86 6.36 -0.42 1.69
CA THR A 86 6.97 -0.41 0.36
C THR A 86 8.26 -1.20 0.34
N ASP A 87 9.12 -0.98 1.35
CA ASP A 87 10.37 -1.73 1.50
C ASP A 87 10.10 -3.23 1.75
N ALA A 88 9.04 -3.55 2.52
CA ALA A 88 8.62 -4.93 2.72
C ALA A 88 8.30 -5.63 1.40
N LEU A 89 7.53 -4.98 0.53
CA LEU A 89 7.20 -5.53 -0.79
C LEU A 89 8.43 -5.66 -1.68
N ILE A 90 9.31 -4.65 -1.73
CA ILE A 90 10.54 -4.69 -2.51
C ILE A 90 11.42 -5.87 -2.07
N LEU A 91 11.57 -6.04 -0.76
CA LEU A 91 12.41 -7.10 -0.20
C LEU A 91 11.79 -8.48 -0.45
N ALA A 92 10.47 -8.63 -0.33
CA ALA A 92 9.77 -9.88 -0.64
C ALA A 92 9.95 -10.28 -2.11
N ILE A 93 9.74 -9.32 -3.04
CA ILE A 93 9.93 -9.54 -4.47
C ILE A 93 11.38 -9.95 -4.76
N LYS A 94 12.37 -9.24 -4.21
CA LYS A 94 13.78 -9.55 -4.40
C LYS A 94 14.21 -10.88 -3.77
N ALA A 95 13.65 -11.24 -2.61
CA ALA A 95 13.92 -12.50 -1.93
C ALA A 95 13.46 -13.72 -2.76
N LEU A 96 12.42 -13.54 -3.58
CA LEU A 96 11.95 -14.53 -4.55
C LEU A 96 12.79 -14.56 -5.84
N GLY A 97 13.83 -13.73 -5.95
CA GLY A 97 14.68 -13.65 -7.15
C GLY A 97 14.00 -12.96 -8.33
N ILE A 98 12.91 -12.24 -8.11
CA ILE A 98 12.13 -11.55 -9.14
C ILE A 98 12.78 -10.21 -9.49
N GLY A 99 12.91 -9.92 -10.80
CA GLY A 99 13.61 -8.73 -11.28
C GLY A 99 13.40 -8.44 -12.76
N PRO A 100 14.41 -7.87 -13.45
CA PRO A 100 14.29 -7.47 -14.86
C PRO A 100 13.90 -8.64 -15.77
N GLY A 101 12.83 -8.41 -16.57
CA GLY A 101 12.28 -9.43 -17.48
C GLY A 101 11.14 -10.26 -16.86
N ASP A 102 10.93 -10.15 -15.56
CA ASP A 102 9.82 -10.80 -14.87
C ASP A 102 8.59 -9.92 -14.79
N GLY A 103 7.40 -10.53 -14.80
CA GLY A 103 6.11 -9.88 -14.57
C GLY A 103 5.57 -10.20 -13.18
N VAL A 104 4.96 -9.20 -12.53
CA VAL A 104 4.22 -9.37 -11.26
C VAL A 104 2.82 -8.81 -11.42
N ILE A 105 1.83 -9.65 -11.19
CA ILE A 105 0.41 -9.29 -11.31
C ILE A 105 -0.07 -8.61 -10.02
N THR A 106 -0.71 -7.47 -10.15
CA THR A 106 -1.41 -6.79 -9.06
C THR A 106 -2.64 -6.04 -9.57
N VAL A 107 -3.43 -5.43 -8.69
CA VAL A 107 -4.59 -4.63 -9.09
C VAL A 107 -4.23 -3.17 -9.32
N SER A 108 -5.02 -2.47 -10.16
CA SER A 108 -4.93 -1.02 -10.30
C SER A 108 -5.51 -0.27 -9.08
N HIS A 109 -6.48 -0.89 -8.39
CA HIS A 109 -7.12 -0.34 -7.18
C HIS A 109 -6.30 -0.68 -5.93
N THR A 110 -5.18 0.02 -5.74
CA THR A 110 -4.23 -0.18 -4.65
C THR A 110 -3.54 1.13 -4.28
N ALA A 111 -2.76 1.10 -3.21
CA ALA A 111 -1.80 2.16 -2.93
C ALA A 111 -0.69 2.16 -4.01
N VAL A 112 -0.25 3.34 -4.44
CA VAL A 112 0.84 3.48 -5.42
C VAL A 112 2.11 2.71 -5.04
N ALA A 113 2.32 2.49 -3.74
CA ALA A 113 3.42 1.72 -3.18
C ALA A 113 3.55 0.31 -3.75
N THR A 114 2.43 -0.37 -4.06
CA THR A 114 2.44 -1.73 -4.62
C THR A 114 3.11 -1.75 -5.99
N VAL A 115 2.69 -0.86 -6.88
CA VAL A 115 3.27 -0.74 -8.23
C VAL A 115 4.72 -0.26 -8.18
N ALA A 116 4.99 0.77 -7.36
CA ALA A 116 6.35 1.30 -7.18
C ALA A 116 7.32 0.23 -6.65
N ALA A 117 6.88 -0.64 -5.72
CA ALA A 117 7.71 -1.71 -5.21
C ALA A 117 8.11 -2.73 -6.30
N ILE A 118 7.18 -3.07 -7.19
CA ILE A 118 7.44 -3.96 -8.33
C ILE A 118 8.48 -3.33 -9.27
N GLU A 119 8.29 -2.07 -9.64
CA GLU A 119 9.22 -1.34 -10.52
C GLU A 119 10.60 -1.15 -9.88
N TRP A 120 10.67 -0.82 -8.58
CA TRP A 120 11.95 -0.69 -7.86
C TRP A 120 12.66 -2.01 -7.67
N ALA A 121 11.94 -3.12 -7.62
CA ALA A 121 12.55 -4.45 -7.69
C ALA A 121 13.14 -4.76 -9.08
N GLY A 122 12.75 -4.00 -10.11
CA GLY A 122 13.16 -4.18 -11.50
C GLY A 122 12.20 -5.01 -12.34
N ALA A 123 11.10 -5.49 -11.76
CA ALA A 123 10.08 -6.27 -12.45
C ALA A 123 9.04 -5.37 -13.15
N THR A 124 8.25 -5.95 -14.03
CA THR A 124 7.18 -5.26 -14.75
C THR A 124 5.84 -5.48 -14.04
N PRO A 125 5.14 -4.43 -13.58
CA PRO A 125 3.81 -4.57 -13.02
C PRO A 125 2.78 -4.88 -14.11
N ILE A 126 1.98 -5.92 -13.90
CA ILE A 126 0.84 -6.27 -14.75
C ILE A 126 -0.42 -5.95 -13.96
N LEU A 127 -1.15 -4.92 -14.40
CA LEU A 127 -2.33 -4.46 -13.68
C LEU A 127 -3.57 -5.20 -14.17
N VAL A 128 -4.32 -5.76 -13.23
CA VAL A 128 -5.60 -6.41 -13.49
C VAL A 128 -6.74 -5.63 -12.85
N ASP A 129 -7.96 -5.93 -13.24
CA ASP A 129 -9.15 -5.29 -12.72
C ASP A 129 -9.62 -5.92 -11.41
N ILE A 130 -10.56 -5.26 -10.76
CA ILE A 130 -11.23 -5.71 -9.55
C ILE A 130 -12.59 -6.32 -9.89
N SER A 131 -13.09 -7.17 -9.00
CA SER A 131 -14.48 -7.65 -9.04
C SER A 131 -15.44 -6.54 -8.65
N GLU A 132 -16.56 -6.40 -9.34
CA GLU A 132 -17.56 -5.36 -9.06
C GLU A 132 -18.18 -5.50 -7.67
N ASP A 133 -18.35 -6.72 -7.18
CA ASP A 133 -18.99 -7.00 -5.89
C ASP A 133 -18.06 -6.78 -4.69
N SER A 134 -16.81 -7.25 -4.79
CA SER A 134 -15.87 -7.24 -3.66
C SER A 134 -14.89 -6.06 -3.69
N HIS A 135 -14.71 -5.42 -4.83
CA HIS A 135 -13.68 -4.39 -5.10
C HIS A 135 -12.25 -4.86 -4.81
N THR A 136 -12.03 -6.17 -4.78
CA THR A 136 -10.71 -6.80 -4.66
C THR A 136 -10.31 -7.45 -5.99
N MET A 137 -9.07 -7.94 -6.08
CA MET A 137 -8.52 -8.57 -7.29
C MET A 137 -9.48 -9.61 -7.90
N CYS A 138 -9.83 -9.44 -9.18
CA CYS A 138 -10.69 -10.36 -9.92
C CYS A 138 -9.90 -11.57 -10.43
N PRO A 139 -10.21 -12.80 -9.99
CA PRO A 139 -9.48 -14.00 -10.42
C PRO A 139 -9.52 -14.24 -11.96
N GLU A 140 -10.64 -13.92 -12.59
CA GLU A 140 -10.81 -14.04 -14.06
C GLU A 140 -9.87 -13.07 -14.79
N SER A 141 -9.71 -11.85 -14.27
CA SER A 141 -8.77 -10.85 -14.81
C SER A 141 -7.31 -11.30 -14.64
N VAL A 142 -6.98 -12.01 -13.56
CA VAL A 142 -5.66 -12.61 -13.36
C VAL A 142 -5.38 -13.69 -14.43
N ARG A 143 -6.33 -14.60 -14.67
CA ARG A 143 -6.19 -15.63 -15.72
C ARG A 143 -6.01 -15.01 -17.10
N ALA A 144 -6.83 -14.03 -17.45
CA ALA A 144 -6.72 -13.31 -18.72
C ALA A 144 -5.36 -12.59 -18.88
N ALA A 145 -4.82 -12.02 -17.80
CA ALA A 145 -3.51 -11.41 -17.82
C ALA A 145 -2.40 -12.44 -18.04
N ILE A 146 -2.47 -13.60 -17.39
CA ILE A 146 -1.49 -14.69 -17.61
C ILE A 146 -1.49 -15.11 -19.08
N GLU A 147 -2.66 -15.40 -19.65
CA GLU A 147 -2.79 -15.78 -21.06
C GLU A 147 -2.21 -14.72 -22.01
N THR A 148 -2.45 -13.45 -21.70
CA THR A 148 -2.01 -12.32 -22.53
C THR A 148 -0.49 -12.12 -22.50
N PHE A 149 0.11 -12.21 -21.33
CA PHE A 149 1.51 -11.79 -21.12
C PHE A 149 2.52 -12.93 -21.05
N GLN A 150 2.09 -14.21 -20.91
CA GLN A 150 2.99 -15.37 -20.74
C GLN A 150 4.06 -15.53 -21.85
N ASN A 151 3.81 -15.01 -23.04
CA ASN A 151 4.77 -15.05 -24.15
C ASN A 151 5.67 -13.81 -24.24
N GLN A 152 5.43 -12.79 -23.40
CA GLN A 152 6.14 -11.52 -23.41
C GLN A 152 6.99 -11.33 -22.16
N LEU A 153 6.53 -11.84 -21.03
CA LEU A 153 7.14 -11.72 -19.71
C LEU A 153 7.14 -13.07 -19.00
N SER A 154 8.16 -13.31 -18.20
CA SER A 154 8.17 -14.41 -17.24
C SER A 154 7.36 -14.01 -16.03
N ILE A 155 6.06 -14.36 -15.97
CA ILE A 155 5.22 -14.04 -14.83
C ILE A 155 5.67 -14.87 -13.63
N LYS A 156 5.95 -14.24 -12.49
CA LYS A 156 6.55 -14.88 -11.31
C LYS A 156 5.71 -14.80 -10.05
N ALA A 157 4.89 -13.76 -9.92
CA ALA A 157 4.13 -13.57 -8.69
C ALA A 157 2.79 -12.86 -8.92
N ILE A 158 1.91 -13.05 -7.94
CA ILE A 158 0.68 -12.28 -7.75
C ILE A 158 0.80 -11.55 -6.42
N ILE A 159 0.45 -10.26 -6.40
CA ILE A 159 0.31 -9.46 -5.17
C ILE A 159 -1.16 -9.10 -4.98
N PRO A 160 -1.93 -9.90 -4.22
CA PRO A 160 -3.31 -9.57 -3.84
C PRO A 160 -3.32 -8.38 -2.90
N VAL A 161 -4.33 -7.51 -3.03
CA VAL A 161 -4.46 -6.35 -2.15
C VAL A 161 -5.77 -6.44 -1.38
N HIS A 162 -5.68 -6.62 -0.07
CA HIS A 162 -6.81 -6.65 0.86
C HIS A 162 -7.25 -5.22 1.19
N LEU A 163 -7.76 -4.52 0.18
CA LEU A 163 -8.06 -3.10 0.26
C LEU A 163 -9.12 -2.81 1.32
N TYR A 164 -8.86 -1.81 2.17
CA TYR A 164 -9.70 -1.44 3.31
C TYR A 164 -9.97 -2.57 4.31
N GLY A 165 -9.10 -3.60 4.33
CA GLY A 165 -9.25 -4.76 5.21
C GLY A 165 -10.23 -5.82 4.68
N HIS A 166 -10.73 -5.68 3.45
CA HIS A 166 -11.55 -6.71 2.80
C HIS A 166 -10.66 -7.73 2.10
N PRO A 167 -10.67 -9.02 2.51
CA PRO A 167 -9.82 -10.03 1.90
C PRO A 167 -10.19 -10.29 0.43
N CYS A 168 -9.17 -10.50 -0.42
CA CYS A 168 -9.38 -11.08 -1.74
C CYS A 168 -9.91 -12.52 -1.64
N ASP A 169 -10.47 -13.04 -2.71
CA ASP A 169 -10.76 -14.47 -2.85
C ASP A 169 -9.42 -15.25 -2.95
N MET A 170 -8.86 -15.53 -1.77
CA MET A 170 -7.56 -16.19 -1.67
C MET A 170 -7.60 -17.63 -2.16
N ASP A 171 -8.72 -18.34 -2.02
CA ASP A 171 -8.83 -19.72 -2.48
C ASP A 171 -8.70 -19.78 -4.03
N ALA A 172 -9.39 -18.89 -4.74
CA ALA A 172 -9.30 -18.79 -6.17
C ALA A 172 -7.90 -18.35 -6.64
N LEU A 173 -7.33 -17.30 -5.99
CA LEU A 173 -5.99 -16.77 -6.34
C LEU A 173 -4.86 -17.76 -6.05
N MET A 174 -4.92 -18.48 -4.93
CA MET A 174 -3.95 -19.54 -4.61
C MET A 174 -4.06 -20.72 -5.59
N GLY A 175 -5.28 -21.07 -6.03
CA GLY A 175 -5.48 -22.07 -7.08
C GLY A 175 -4.81 -21.67 -8.39
N ILE A 176 -4.97 -20.43 -8.83
CA ILE A 176 -4.31 -19.88 -10.02
C ILE A 176 -2.78 -19.88 -9.84
N ALA A 177 -2.29 -19.43 -8.69
CA ALA A 177 -0.87 -19.40 -8.39
C ALA A 177 -0.24 -20.79 -8.46
N GLN A 178 -0.91 -21.80 -7.92
CA GLN A 178 -0.45 -23.19 -7.97
C GLN A 178 -0.47 -23.76 -9.40
N GLU A 179 -1.52 -23.48 -10.19
CA GLU A 179 -1.66 -23.92 -11.57
C GLU A 179 -0.54 -23.39 -12.47
N HIS A 180 -0.05 -22.18 -12.20
CA HIS A 180 0.94 -21.48 -13.02
C HIS A 180 2.32 -21.36 -12.38
N ASP A 181 2.59 -22.03 -11.26
CA ASP A 181 3.84 -21.96 -10.50
C ASP A 181 4.26 -20.53 -10.13
N LEU A 182 3.28 -19.75 -9.63
CA LEU A 182 3.46 -18.36 -9.22
C LEU A 182 3.58 -18.24 -7.69
N SER A 183 4.45 -17.34 -7.24
CA SER A 183 4.50 -16.94 -5.84
C SER A 183 3.33 -15.99 -5.52
N VAL A 184 2.87 -16.00 -4.25
CA VAL A 184 1.90 -15.04 -3.73
C VAL A 184 2.57 -14.23 -2.62
N ILE A 185 2.48 -12.90 -2.71
CA ILE A 185 3.09 -11.93 -1.79
C ILE A 185 2.01 -11.13 -1.08
#